data_521a6fbc7bbc4f4c3a257636b755c3c6
#
_entry.id   521a6fbc7bbc4f4c3a257636b755c3c6
#
_cell.length_a   1.000
_cell.length_b   1.000
_cell.length_c   1.000
_cell.angle_alpha   90.00
_cell.angle_beta   90.00
_cell.angle_gamma   90.00
#
_symmetry.space_group_name_H-M   'P 1'
#
loop_
_entity.id
_entity.type
_entity.pdbx_description
1 polymer ?
#
loop_
_entity_poly.entity_id
_entity_poly.type
_entity_poly.pdbx_seq_one_letter_code
_entity_poly.pdbx_strand_id
1 'polypeptide(L)'
;MAVKSIAPYEFEQKDTVDKFPAPLLYIGWEDHKMLCAPFCAPMPPTMKFGDLVQGALPGMYGAHPDFAKIDWSQAEWFLSGQAFQPDMDKTLAENGIGHKSAIRFRTPGLTGLNGSCF
;
A
#
# COMPACT_ATOMS: atom_id res chain seq x y z
N MET A 1 -8.81 -30.11 -6.32
CA MET A 1 -8.03 -31.37 -6.25
C MET A 1 -7.04 -31.25 -5.09
N ALA A 2 -7.03 -32.21 -4.21
CA ALA A 2 -6.08 -32.24 -3.11
C ALA A 2 -4.85 -33.06 -3.50
N VAL A 3 -3.67 -32.55 -3.20
CA VAL A 3 -2.42 -33.31 -3.32
C VAL A 3 -2.26 -34.19 -2.08
N LYS A 4 -2.02 -35.46 -2.31
CA LYS A 4 -1.87 -36.42 -1.22
C LYS A 4 -0.39 -36.77 -1.06
N SER A 5 0.17 -36.56 0.12
CA SER A 5 1.58 -36.88 0.37
C SER A 5 1.76 -38.37 0.54
N ILE A 6 2.91 -38.90 0.11
CA ILE A 6 3.25 -40.34 0.27
C ILE A 6 3.89 -40.63 1.63
N ALA A 7 4.25 -39.57 2.39
CA ALA A 7 4.82 -39.65 3.72
C ALA A 7 4.48 -38.36 4.46
N PRO A 8 4.65 -38.29 5.80
CA PRO A 8 4.50 -37.04 6.53
C PRO A 8 5.40 -35.97 5.93
N TYR A 9 4.79 -34.80 5.63
CA TYR A 9 5.47 -33.67 5.04
C TYR A 9 5.39 -32.51 6.02
N GLU A 10 6.38 -32.44 6.90
CA GLU A 10 6.44 -31.45 7.97
C GLU A 10 7.79 -30.75 7.92
N PHE A 11 7.77 -29.45 8.04
CA PHE A 11 8.97 -28.62 8.13
C PHE A 11 8.67 -27.35 8.91
N GLU A 12 9.71 -26.74 9.46
CA GLU A 12 9.57 -25.50 10.19
C GLU A 12 9.22 -24.35 9.26
N GLN A 13 8.23 -23.56 9.64
CA GLN A 13 7.89 -22.33 8.94
C GLN A 13 8.92 -21.25 9.28
N LYS A 14 9.60 -20.72 8.26
CA LYS A 14 10.65 -19.74 8.43
C LYS A 14 10.19 -18.29 8.27
N ASP A 15 9.17 -18.07 7.45
CA ASP A 15 8.67 -16.75 7.10
C ASP A 15 7.34 -16.47 7.79
N THR A 16 7.37 -16.41 9.12
CA THR A 16 6.18 -16.09 9.92
C THR A 16 6.14 -14.60 10.26
N VAL A 17 4.94 -14.10 10.56
CA VAL A 17 4.71 -12.67 10.85
C VAL A 17 5.60 -12.12 11.95
N ASP A 18 5.89 -12.93 12.97
CA ASP A 18 6.73 -12.54 14.09
C ASP A 18 8.21 -12.31 13.72
N LYS A 19 8.64 -12.80 12.56
CA LYS A 19 10.01 -12.62 12.05
C LYS A 19 10.18 -11.38 11.19
N PHE A 20 9.11 -10.68 10.84
CA PHE A 20 9.20 -9.42 10.10
C PHE A 20 9.48 -8.26 11.05
N PRO A 21 10.30 -7.27 10.64
CA PRO A 21 10.61 -6.11 11.48
C PRO A 21 9.39 -5.22 11.73
N ALA A 22 8.42 -5.24 10.82
CA ALA A 22 7.14 -4.55 10.93
C ALA A 22 6.14 -5.20 9.98
N PRO A 23 4.83 -5.02 10.18
CA PRO A 23 3.84 -5.46 9.21
C PRO A 23 4.10 -4.88 7.83
N LEU A 24 3.92 -5.70 6.80
CA LEU A 24 4.09 -5.28 5.41
C LEU A 24 2.83 -4.57 4.92
N LEU A 25 3.02 -3.51 4.16
CA LEU A 25 1.95 -2.74 3.54
C LEU A 25 2.22 -2.60 2.05
N TYR A 26 1.19 -2.87 1.26
CA TYR A 26 1.22 -2.67 -0.19
C TYR A 26 0.49 -1.37 -0.53
N ILE A 27 1.14 -0.48 -1.28
CA ILE A 27 0.57 0.80 -1.67
C ILE A 27 0.68 0.94 -3.18
N GLY A 28 -0.44 1.17 -3.87
CA GLY A 28 -0.49 1.38 -5.30
C GLY A 28 -1.14 2.71 -5.67
N TRP A 29 -0.71 3.28 -6.79
CA TRP A 29 -1.25 4.52 -7.34
C TRP A 29 -2.05 4.21 -8.60
N GLU A 30 -3.36 4.51 -8.58
CA GLU A 30 -4.24 4.27 -9.71
C GLU A 30 -3.92 5.22 -10.87
N ASP A 31 -4.18 4.75 -12.10
CA ASP A 31 -4.01 5.51 -13.33
C ASP A 31 -2.56 5.96 -13.60
N HIS A 32 -1.58 5.25 -13.02
CA HIS A 32 -0.15 5.53 -13.22
C HIS A 32 0.60 4.22 -13.51
N LYS A 33 0.49 3.75 -14.73
CA LYS A 33 1.01 2.44 -15.16
C LYS A 33 2.53 2.35 -15.21
N MET A 34 3.23 3.47 -15.25
CA MET A 34 4.68 3.48 -15.11
C MET A 34 5.10 2.87 -13.77
N LEU A 35 4.25 3.03 -12.75
CA LEU A 35 4.41 2.46 -11.43
C LEU A 35 3.32 1.40 -11.21
N CYS A 36 3.26 0.42 -12.11
CA CYS A 36 2.14 -0.53 -12.22
C CYS A 36 2.05 -1.51 -11.05
N ALA A 37 3.16 -1.82 -10.41
CA ALA A 37 3.19 -2.70 -9.25
C ALA A 37 3.10 -1.88 -7.96
N PRO A 38 2.30 -2.30 -6.98
CA PRO A 38 2.30 -1.64 -5.69
C PRO A 38 3.64 -1.81 -4.98
N PHE A 39 4.07 -0.76 -4.29
CA PHE A 39 5.22 -0.86 -3.42
C PHE A 39 4.88 -1.65 -2.16
N CYS A 40 5.77 -2.53 -1.76
CA CYS A 40 5.67 -3.28 -0.52
C CYS A 40 6.74 -2.76 0.43
N ALA A 41 6.34 -2.29 1.60
CA ALA A 41 7.28 -1.79 2.59
C ALA A 41 6.82 -2.16 4.00
N PRO A 42 7.78 -2.40 4.93
CA PRO A 42 7.44 -2.56 6.32
C PRO A 42 7.05 -1.21 6.94
N MET A 43 5.85 -1.14 7.52
CA MET A 43 5.33 0.07 8.14
C MET A 43 4.88 -0.25 9.56
N PRO A 44 5.35 0.49 10.58
CA PRO A 44 4.91 0.25 11.96
C PRO A 44 3.41 0.51 12.10
N PRO A 45 2.67 -0.36 12.82
CA PRO A 45 1.23 -0.15 13.02
C PRO A 45 0.91 1.11 13.83
N THR A 46 1.90 1.62 14.55
CA THR A 46 1.78 2.86 15.34
C THR A 46 2.03 4.13 14.53
N MET A 47 2.46 4.02 13.26
CA MET A 47 2.64 5.16 12.38
C MET A 47 1.30 5.79 12.06
N LYS A 48 1.22 7.12 12.12
CA LYS A 48 0.01 7.85 11.69
C LYS A 48 -0.12 7.78 10.17
N PHE A 49 -1.35 7.75 9.68
CA PHE A 49 -1.60 7.72 8.25
C PHE A 49 -1.08 8.98 7.55
N GLY A 50 -1.20 10.14 8.20
CA GLY A 50 -0.63 11.38 7.70
C GLY A 50 0.88 11.33 7.54
N ASP A 51 1.58 10.66 8.45
CA ASP A 51 3.04 10.47 8.35
C ASP A 51 3.40 9.55 7.18
N LEU A 52 2.57 8.55 6.88
CA LEU A 52 2.71 7.71 5.70
C LEU A 52 2.64 8.56 4.42
N VAL A 53 1.63 9.43 4.34
CA VAL A 53 1.41 10.28 3.16
C VAL A 53 2.55 11.28 2.98
N GLN A 54 3.02 11.91 4.06
CA GLN A 54 4.04 12.96 4.00
C GLN A 54 5.47 12.43 3.97
N GLY A 55 5.72 11.28 4.57
CA GLY A 55 7.06 10.72 4.72
C GLY A 55 7.37 9.59 3.75
N ALA A 56 6.53 8.56 3.69
CA ALA A 56 6.82 7.35 2.93
C ALA A 56 6.45 7.48 1.44
N LEU A 57 5.30 8.04 1.12
CA LEU A 57 4.85 8.16 -0.27
C LEU A 57 5.78 8.99 -1.16
N PRO A 58 6.35 10.12 -0.72
CA PRO A 58 7.32 10.85 -1.53
C PRO A 58 8.53 10.01 -1.93
N GLY A 59 8.99 9.13 -1.05
CA GLY A 59 10.10 8.21 -1.34
C GLY A 59 9.74 7.15 -2.36
N MET A 60 8.48 6.74 -2.42
CA MET A 60 7.99 5.71 -3.34
C MET A 60 7.62 6.28 -4.70
N TYR A 61 6.89 7.38 -4.73
CA TYR A 61 6.25 7.91 -5.94
C TYR A 61 6.70 9.31 -6.32
N GLY A 62 7.53 9.96 -5.51
CA GLY A 62 7.92 11.35 -5.71
C GLY A 62 8.67 11.64 -7.02
N ALA A 63 9.24 10.61 -7.67
CA ALA A 63 9.91 10.76 -8.94
C ALA A 63 8.95 11.01 -10.12
N HIS A 64 7.68 10.66 -9.98
CA HIS A 64 6.68 10.91 -11.01
C HIS A 64 6.28 12.40 -11.02
N PRO A 65 6.19 13.05 -12.21
CA PRO A 65 5.87 14.48 -12.29
C PRO A 65 4.52 14.86 -11.66
N ASP A 66 3.53 13.96 -11.73
CA ASP A 66 2.21 14.20 -11.16
C ASP A 66 2.20 14.24 -9.64
N PHE A 67 3.21 13.63 -8.98
CA PHE A 67 3.21 13.54 -7.52
C PHE A 67 3.18 14.92 -6.85
N ALA A 68 3.94 15.87 -7.36
CA ALA A 68 3.98 17.23 -6.82
C ALA A 68 2.67 18.00 -7.01
N LYS A 69 1.80 17.52 -7.90
CA LYS A 69 0.52 18.15 -8.21
C LYS A 69 -0.65 17.56 -7.43
N ILE A 70 -0.41 16.55 -6.58
CA ILE A 70 -1.49 15.87 -5.85
C ILE A 70 -2.12 16.82 -4.84
N ASP A 71 -3.44 16.93 -4.91
CA ASP A 71 -4.25 17.53 -3.85
C ASP A 71 -4.81 16.40 -2.98
N TRP A 72 -4.21 16.20 -1.83
CA TRP A 72 -4.55 15.11 -0.93
C TRP A 72 -5.98 15.22 -0.38
N SER A 73 -6.57 16.41 -0.39
CA SER A 73 -7.95 16.61 0.02
C SER A 73 -8.94 16.01 -0.99
N GLN A 74 -8.52 15.85 -2.24
CA GLN A 74 -9.33 15.27 -3.33
C GLN A 74 -8.97 13.80 -3.58
N ALA A 75 -7.93 13.28 -2.94
CA ALA A 75 -7.49 11.92 -3.16
C ALA A 75 -8.54 10.92 -2.67
N GLU A 76 -8.77 9.89 -3.48
CA GLU A 76 -9.64 8.78 -3.14
C GLU A 76 -8.78 7.60 -2.69
N TRP A 77 -9.20 6.91 -1.62
CA TRP A 77 -8.46 5.80 -1.06
C TRP A 77 -9.29 4.51 -1.11
N PHE A 78 -8.59 3.42 -1.33
CA PHE A 78 -9.19 2.08 -1.38
C PHE A 78 -8.38 1.14 -0.50
N LEU A 79 -9.06 0.35 0.32
CA LEU A 79 -8.46 -0.71 1.13
C LEU A 79 -9.03 -2.04 0.67
N SER A 80 -8.16 -2.93 0.20
CA SER A 80 -8.55 -4.24 -0.33
C SER A 80 -9.64 -4.14 -1.40
N GLY A 81 -9.54 -3.13 -2.27
CA GLY A 81 -10.48 -2.90 -3.37
C GLY A 81 -11.76 -2.17 -2.99
N GLN A 82 -11.95 -1.81 -1.73
CA GLN A 82 -13.14 -1.09 -1.26
C GLN A 82 -12.78 0.33 -0.87
N ALA A 83 -13.64 1.28 -1.24
CA ALA A 83 -13.45 2.69 -0.87
C ALA A 83 -13.42 2.83 0.65
N PHE A 84 -12.45 3.60 1.16
CA PHE A 84 -12.39 3.91 2.57
C PHE A 84 -11.87 5.34 2.78
N GLN A 85 -12.15 5.91 3.94
CA GLN A 85 -11.65 7.23 4.29
C GLN A 85 -10.68 7.12 5.46
N PRO A 86 -9.37 7.26 5.20
CA PRO A 86 -8.38 7.20 6.26
C PRO A 86 -8.46 8.47 7.13
N ASP A 87 -8.27 8.29 8.42
CA ASP A 87 -8.07 9.39 9.35
C ASP A 87 -6.57 9.66 9.45
N MET A 88 -6.15 10.84 9.02
CA MET A 88 -4.73 11.20 8.97
C MET A 88 -4.10 11.30 10.37
N ASP A 89 -4.90 11.58 11.39
CA ASP A 89 -4.41 11.70 12.76
C ASP A 89 -4.34 10.37 13.50
N LYS A 90 -4.97 9.33 12.96
CA LYS A 90 -4.96 7.99 13.54
C LYS A 90 -3.83 7.15 12.97
N THR A 91 -3.43 6.14 13.75
CA THR A 91 -2.42 5.18 13.33
C THR A 91 -2.93 4.26 12.22
N LEU A 92 -2.02 3.53 11.58
CA LEU A 92 -2.39 2.54 10.57
C LEU A 92 -3.31 1.47 11.17
N ALA A 93 -2.99 0.99 12.37
CA ALA A 93 -3.82 -0.01 13.05
C ALA A 93 -5.22 0.51 13.37
N GLU A 94 -5.33 1.76 13.81
CA GLU A 94 -6.62 2.41 14.11
C GLU A 94 -7.46 2.63 12.85
N ASN A 95 -6.82 2.74 11.68
CA ASN A 95 -7.49 2.81 10.37
C ASN A 95 -7.88 1.43 9.83
N GLY A 96 -7.62 0.35 10.57
CA GLY A 96 -7.94 -1.00 10.13
C GLY A 96 -6.92 -1.61 9.17
N ILE A 97 -5.73 -1.05 9.09
CA ILE A 97 -4.66 -1.51 8.19
C ILE A 97 -3.78 -2.49 8.96
N GLY A 98 -3.69 -3.71 8.46
CA GLY A 98 -2.90 -4.78 9.06
C GLY A 98 -1.77 -5.28 8.15
N HIS A 99 -1.16 -6.38 8.56
CA HIS A 99 -0.11 -7.02 7.78
C HIS A 99 -0.63 -7.48 6.42
N LYS A 100 0.12 -7.15 5.36
CA LYS A 100 -0.21 -7.43 3.95
C LYS A 100 -1.49 -6.76 3.46
N SER A 101 -1.97 -5.72 4.13
CA SER A 101 -3.06 -4.90 3.60
C SER A 101 -2.63 -4.22 2.30
N ALA A 102 -3.55 -4.15 1.36
CA ALA A 102 -3.34 -3.48 0.07
C ALA A 102 -4.13 -2.18 0.05
N ILE A 103 -3.41 -1.07 -0.03
CA ILE A 103 -3.99 0.27 -0.16
C ILE A 103 -3.72 0.76 -1.58
N ARG A 104 -4.72 1.35 -2.18
CA ARG A 104 -4.55 2.06 -3.45
C ARG A 104 -5.12 3.46 -3.30
N PHE A 105 -4.53 4.42 -4.02
CA PHE A 105 -5.06 5.77 -4.04
C PHE A 105 -5.21 6.26 -5.47
N ARG A 106 -6.24 7.08 -5.68
CA ARG A 106 -6.53 7.73 -6.95
C ARG A 106 -6.46 9.23 -6.75
N THR A 107 -5.84 9.90 -7.69
CA THR A 107 -5.72 11.35 -7.71
C THR A 107 -6.50 11.88 -8.91
N PRO A 108 -7.78 12.29 -8.72
CA PRO A 108 -8.61 12.75 -9.83
C PRO A 108 -7.97 13.92 -10.58
N GLY A 109 -7.99 13.84 -11.91
CA GLY A 109 -7.37 14.85 -12.77
C GLY A 109 -5.89 14.61 -13.06
N LEU A 110 -5.22 13.72 -12.35
CA LEU A 110 -3.83 13.34 -12.59
C LEU A 110 -3.81 11.91 -13.11
N THR A 111 -3.67 11.74 -14.42
CA THR A 111 -3.76 10.46 -15.10
C THR A 111 -2.49 10.13 -15.87
N GLY A 112 -1.34 10.48 -15.29
CA GLY A 112 -0.04 10.18 -15.87
C GLY A 112 0.46 11.22 -16.86
N LEU A 113 1.55 10.90 -17.54
CA LEU A 113 2.19 11.79 -18.51
C LEU A 113 1.26 12.06 -19.68
N ASN A 114 0.92 13.32 -19.91
CA ASN A 114 0.03 13.76 -21.00
C ASN A 114 -1.33 13.05 -21.02
N GLY A 115 -1.84 12.66 -19.86
CA GLY A 115 -3.11 11.96 -19.76
C GLY A 115 -3.10 10.51 -20.25
N SER A 116 -1.93 9.91 -20.41
CA SER A 116 -1.78 8.55 -20.97
C SER A 116 -1.89 7.43 -19.96
N CYS A 117 -2.12 7.72 -18.70
CA CYS A 117 -2.09 6.80 -17.57
C CYS A 117 -0.69 6.21 -17.29
N PHE A 118 0.36 6.91 -17.68
CA PHE A 118 1.75 6.56 -17.34
C PHE A 118 2.35 7.55 -16.30
#